data_72b0c19ae2713e8f9b5c724a690e4d9b
#
_entry.id   72b0c19ae2713e8f9b5c724a690e4d9b
#
_cell.length_a   1.000
_cell.length_b   1.000
_cell.length_c   1.000
_cell.angle_alpha   90.00
_cell.angle_beta   90.00
_cell.angle_gamma   90.00
#
_symmetry.space_group_name_H-M   'P 1'
#
loop_
_entity.id
_entity.type
_entity.pdbx_description
1 polymer ?
#
loop_
_entity_poly.entity_id
_entity_poly.type
_entity_poly.pdbx_seq_one_letter_code
_entity_poly.pdbx_strand_id
1 'polypeptide(L)'
;EFIEENPFVMENGSVKASLFQYKKQDDSKLIEYVEDGLSGFGITGEPLNLLYLENPYLEVVMSSDNSVPIYLNVGCGDSCQATVDLGKFSGDWETKNIPFSCFDKQGFDRSKLTIRSMFLSPEVTDFKIHTVKIKSNFSGRSIKGC
;
A
#
# COMPACT_ATOMS: atom_id res chain seq x y z
N GLU A 1 -4.87 4.57 -9.81
CA GLU A 1 -5.45 5.91 -9.65
C GLU A 1 -5.73 6.20 -8.19
N PHE A 2 -5.28 7.38 -7.71
CA PHE A 2 -5.49 7.78 -6.33
C PHE A 2 -6.83 8.49 -6.20
N ILE A 3 -7.75 7.94 -5.41
CA ILE A 3 -9.07 8.52 -5.21
C ILE A 3 -9.03 9.50 -4.05
N GLU A 4 -8.43 9.10 -2.95
CA GLU A 4 -8.29 9.93 -1.76
C GLU A 4 -7.01 9.57 -1.05
N GLU A 5 -6.19 10.57 -0.73
CA GLU A 5 -4.87 10.38 -0.15
C GLU A 5 -4.82 11.02 1.23
N ASN A 6 -4.47 10.23 2.24
CA ASN A 6 -4.47 10.69 3.63
C ASN A 6 -3.20 10.27 4.37
N PRO A 7 -2.28 11.22 4.61
CA PRO A 7 -1.26 11.00 5.64
C PRO A 7 -1.96 10.90 7.00
N PHE A 8 -1.54 9.97 7.82
CA PHE A 8 -2.14 9.83 9.14
C PHE A 8 -1.11 9.32 10.15
N VAL A 9 -1.40 9.58 11.41
CA VAL A 9 -0.56 9.18 12.52
C VAL A 9 -1.33 8.18 13.38
N MET A 10 -0.74 7.04 13.63
CA MET A 10 -1.32 6.02 14.50
C MET A 10 -0.75 6.10 15.91
N GLU A 11 0.55 6.39 16.04
CA GLU A 11 1.21 6.49 17.34
C GLU A 11 2.48 7.33 17.23
N ASN A 12 2.45 8.54 17.77
CA ASN A 12 3.59 9.45 17.88
C ASN A 12 4.42 9.71 16.62
N GLY A 13 3.96 9.27 15.46
CA GLY A 13 4.66 9.48 14.21
C GLY A 13 4.20 10.73 13.48
N SER A 14 4.86 11.08 12.41
CA SER A 14 4.48 12.18 11.53
C SER A 14 4.88 11.86 10.11
N VAL A 15 3.98 12.12 9.18
CA VAL A 15 4.14 11.81 7.75
C VAL A 15 3.77 13.02 6.92
N LYS A 16 4.54 13.29 5.89
CA LYS A 16 4.18 14.32 4.92
C LYS A 16 4.34 13.78 3.49
N ALA A 17 3.44 14.18 2.61
CA ALA A 17 3.43 13.77 1.22
C ALA A 17 3.64 14.96 0.29
N SER A 18 4.43 14.77 -0.77
CA SER A 18 4.68 15.78 -1.78
C SER A 18 4.74 15.14 -3.16
N LEU A 19 4.60 15.94 -4.21
CA LEU A 19 4.69 15.46 -5.59
C LEU A 19 6.13 15.11 -5.95
N PHE A 20 6.29 14.10 -6.77
CA PHE A 20 7.60 13.62 -7.21
C PHE A 20 7.52 13.15 -8.65
N GLN A 21 8.66 12.96 -9.30
CA GLN A 21 8.73 12.49 -10.67
C GLN A 21 9.30 11.06 -10.74
N TYR A 22 8.60 10.16 -11.44
CA TYR A 22 9.12 8.87 -11.84
C TYR A 22 9.46 8.87 -13.33
N LYS A 23 8.46 9.00 -14.18
CA LYS A 23 8.62 9.09 -15.65
C LYS A 23 8.18 10.43 -16.21
N LYS A 24 7.18 11.04 -15.57
CA LYS A 24 6.63 12.34 -15.94
C LYS A 24 6.62 13.23 -14.71
N GLN A 25 6.56 14.54 -14.92
CA GLN A 25 6.44 15.48 -13.84
C GLN A 25 5.17 15.18 -13.02
N ASP A 26 5.32 15.18 -11.71
CA ASP A 26 4.21 15.04 -10.75
C ASP A 26 3.40 13.74 -10.89
N ASP A 27 4.01 12.66 -11.42
CA ASP A 27 3.32 11.36 -11.57
C ASP A 27 3.47 10.43 -10.35
N SER A 28 4.10 10.89 -9.31
CA SER A 28 4.40 10.10 -8.10
C SER A 28 4.26 10.94 -6.85
N LYS A 29 4.26 10.26 -5.70
CA LYS A 29 4.28 10.88 -4.37
C LYS A 29 5.53 10.47 -3.63
N LEU A 30 6.20 11.43 -3.03
CA LEU A 30 7.25 11.20 -2.05
C LEU A 30 6.62 11.26 -0.66
N ILE A 31 6.77 10.19 0.09
CA ILE A 31 6.23 10.06 1.45
C ILE A 31 7.40 10.12 2.41
N GLU A 32 7.41 11.13 3.26
CA GLU A 32 8.47 11.35 4.23
C GLU A 32 7.95 11.18 5.65
N TYR A 33 8.57 10.28 6.40
CA TYR A 33 8.29 10.09 7.81
C TYR A 33 9.15 11.07 8.59
N VAL A 34 8.53 11.96 9.34
CA VAL A 34 9.20 13.08 9.99
C VAL A 34 9.65 12.72 11.40
N GLU A 35 8.90 11.87 12.10
CA GLU A 35 9.18 11.44 13.46
C GLU A 35 9.01 9.93 13.61
N ASP A 36 9.76 9.35 14.54
CA ASP A 36 9.60 7.94 14.90
C ASP A 36 8.21 7.70 15.50
N GLY A 37 7.67 6.54 15.20
CA GLY A 37 6.36 6.12 15.64
C GLY A 37 5.60 5.46 14.49
N LEU A 38 4.51 4.78 14.80
CA LEU A 38 3.71 4.11 13.79
C LEU A 38 2.85 5.12 13.05
N SER A 39 3.23 5.42 11.83
CA SER A 39 2.48 6.33 10.97
C SER A 39 2.41 5.76 9.56
N GLY A 40 1.58 6.32 8.73
CA GLY A 40 1.36 5.79 7.40
C GLY A 40 0.74 6.76 6.42
N PHE A 41 0.68 6.31 5.20
CA PHE A 41 0.04 7.00 4.10
C PHE A 41 -1.04 6.10 3.52
N GLY A 42 -2.29 6.55 3.58
CA GLY A 42 -3.44 5.77 3.14
C GLY A 42 -4.06 6.27 1.85
N ILE A 43 -4.59 5.35 1.08
CA ILE A 43 -5.40 5.63 -0.11
C ILE A 43 -6.76 5.00 0.15
N THR A 44 -7.78 5.84 0.23
CA THR A 44 -9.14 5.43 0.57
C THR A 44 -10.11 5.81 -0.55
N GLY A 45 -11.37 5.45 -0.39
CA GLY A 45 -12.42 5.79 -1.33
C GLY A 45 -13.72 5.08 -0.95
N GLU A 46 -14.74 5.22 -1.81
CA GLU A 46 -15.99 4.52 -1.62
C GLU A 46 -15.76 3.01 -1.56
N PRO A 47 -16.53 2.27 -0.75
CA PRO A 47 -16.38 0.82 -0.69
C PRO A 47 -16.50 0.17 -2.06
N LEU A 48 -15.57 -0.74 -2.36
CA LEU A 48 -15.57 -1.51 -3.59
C LEU A 48 -15.86 -2.97 -3.30
N ASN A 49 -16.71 -3.56 -4.13
CA ASN A 49 -16.97 -4.99 -4.10
C ASN A 49 -16.07 -5.67 -5.14
N LEU A 50 -15.12 -6.48 -4.70
CA LEU A 50 -14.17 -7.17 -5.57
C LEU A 50 -14.61 -8.59 -5.94
N LEU A 51 -15.78 -9.04 -5.48
CA LEU A 51 -16.25 -10.39 -5.73
C LEU A 51 -16.50 -10.67 -7.21
N TYR A 52 -16.77 -9.63 -8.00
CA TYR A 52 -16.99 -9.80 -9.44
C TYR A 52 -15.68 -9.88 -10.25
N LEU A 53 -14.54 -9.66 -9.61
CA LEU A 53 -13.25 -9.76 -10.26
C LEU A 53 -12.68 -11.18 -10.09
N GLU A 54 -12.11 -11.71 -11.15
CA GLU A 54 -11.46 -13.01 -11.13
C GLU A 54 -10.00 -12.84 -10.74
N ASN A 55 -9.59 -13.52 -9.66
CA ASN A 55 -8.23 -13.47 -9.12
C ASN A 55 -7.70 -12.03 -9.02
N PRO A 56 -8.37 -11.15 -8.25
CA PRO A 56 -7.94 -9.76 -8.15
C PRO A 56 -6.62 -9.62 -7.41
N TYR A 57 -5.87 -8.59 -7.78
CA TYR A 57 -4.62 -8.26 -7.11
C TYR A 57 -4.37 -6.77 -7.11
N LEU A 58 -3.54 -6.32 -6.17
CA LEU A 58 -3.02 -4.96 -6.15
C LEU A 58 -1.69 -4.93 -6.89
N GLU A 59 -1.57 -3.97 -7.81
CA GLU A 59 -0.29 -3.64 -8.42
C GLU A 59 0.22 -2.36 -7.80
N VAL A 60 1.38 -2.45 -7.16
CA VAL A 60 2.00 -1.31 -6.49
C VAL A 60 3.36 -1.08 -7.12
N VAL A 61 3.59 0.14 -7.62
CA VAL A 61 4.90 0.56 -8.14
C VAL A 61 5.44 1.60 -7.18
N MET A 62 6.53 1.27 -6.51
CA MET A 62 7.09 2.12 -5.48
C MET A 62 8.61 1.93 -5.35
N SER A 63 9.23 2.82 -4.61
CA SER A 63 10.66 2.82 -4.39
C SER A 63 10.95 3.26 -2.95
N SER A 64 11.96 2.65 -2.34
CA SER A 64 12.50 3.07 -1.06
C SER A 64 13.96 2.62 -0.98
N ASP A 65 14.81 3.46 -0.44
CA ASP A 65 16.24 3.15 -0.27
C ASP A 65 16.57 2.77 1.18
N ASN A 66 15.55 2.61 2.01
CA ASN A 66 15.74 2.23 3.41
C ASN A 66 15.80 0.72 3.60
N SER A 67 16.57 0.28 4.59
CA SER A 67 16.66 -1.13 4.96
C SER A 67 15.49 -1.58 5.83
N VAL A 68 14.59 -0.67 6.18
CA VAL A 68 13.42 -0.95 7.01
C VAL A 68 12.29 -1.49 6.14
N PRO A 69 11.63 -2.59 6.53
CA PRO A 69 10.52 -3.10 5.73
C PRO A 69 9.31 -2.16 5.79
N ILE A 70 8.54 -2.15 4.71
CA ILE A 70 7.30 -1.39 4.60
C ILE A 70 6.15 -2.39 4.62
N TYR A 71 5.14 -2.12 5.42
CA TYR A 71 3.95 -2.96 5.51
C TYR A 71 2.80 -2.34 4.74
N LEU A 72 2.08 -3.17 4.01
CA LEU A 72 0.87 -2.78 3.30
C LEU A 72 -0.35 -3.31 4.06
N ASN A 73 -1.27 -2.42 4.38
CA ASN A 73 -2.54 -2.76 5.01
C ASN A 73 -3.68 -2.45 4.04
N VAL A 74 -4.69 -3.31 4.03
CA VAL A 74 -5.95 -3.08 3.31
C VAL A 74 -7.09 -3.19 4.31
N GLY A 75 -8.15 -2.42 4.10
CA GLY A 75 -9.29 -2.38 5.01
C GLY A 75 -10.58 -2.84 4.35
N CYS A 76 -11.43 -3.50 5.12
CA CYS A 76 -12.74 -4.00 4.68
C CYS A 76 -13.86 -3.59 5.64
N GLY A 77 -13.76 -2.41 6.20
CA GLY A 77 -14.72 -1.87 7.16
C GLY A 77 -14.21 -1.91 8.59
N ASP A 78 -15.10 -1.68 9.53
CA ASP A 78 -14.74 -1.63 10.95
C ASP A 78 -14.17 -2.97 11.42
N SER A 79 -13.01 -2.94 12.05
CA SER A 79 -12.32 -4.11 12.60
C SER A 79 -12.02 -5.19 11.55
N CYS A 80 -12.06 -4.83 10.27
CA CYS A 80 -11.75 -5.75 9.18
C CYS A 80 -10.56 -5.22 8.40
N GLN A 81 -9.43 -5.91 8.48
CA GLN A 81 -8.20 -5.49 7.81
C GLN A 81 -7.26 -6.66 7.59
N ALA A 82 -6.32 -6.48 6.71
CA ALA A 82 -5.26 -7.44 6.46
C ALA A 82 -3.96 -6.71 6.18
N THR A 83 -2.84 -7.30 6.56
CA THR A 83 -1.53 -6.68 6.42
C THR A 83 -0.54 -7.65 5.80
N VAL A 84 0.32 -7.15 4.95
CA VAL A 84 1.40 -7.93 4.35
C VAL A 84 2.70 -7.14 4.44
N ASP A 85 3.79 -7.85 4.67
CA ASP A 85 5.14 -7.29 4.67
C ASP A 85 5.63 -7.22 3.22
N LEU A 86 5.82 -6.01 2.70
CA LEU A 86 6.37 -5.82 1.36
C LEU A 86 7.88 -6.05 1.30
N GLY A 87 8.52 -6.20 2.45
CA GLY A 87 9.94 -6.40 2.54
C GLY A 87 10.75 -5.11 2.42
N LYS A 88 12.04 -5.29 2.21
CA LYS A 88 12.97 -4.19 2.03
C LYS A 88 13.12 -3.89 0.54
N PHE A 89 13.42 -2.64 0.23
CA PHE A 89 13.58 -2.17 -1.14
C PHE A 89 15.05 -1.85 -1.41
N SER A 90 15.46 -1.96 -2.68
CA SER A 90 16.84 -1.77 -3.10
C SER A 90 17.22 -0.32 -3.43
N GLY A 91 16.24 0.58 -3.42
CA GLY A 91 16.42 1.95 -3.90
C GLY A 91 15.91 2.17 -5.32
N ASP A 92 15.73 1.11 -6.08
CA ASP A 92 15.15 1.18 -7.41
C ASP A 92 13.62 1.14 -7.35
N TRP A 93 12.98 1.56 -8.43
CA TRP A 93 11.55 1.39 -8.58
C TRP A 93 11.23 -0.08 -8.77
N GLU A 94 10.31 -0.59 -7.96
CA GLU A 94 9.91 -2.00 -7.98
C GLU A 94 8.40 -2.11 -8.13
N THR A 95 7.96 -3.14 -8.84
CA THR A 95 6.55 -3.49 -8.96
C THR A 95 6.28 -4.67 -8.03
N LYS A 96 5.33 -4.50 -7.12
CA LYS A 96 4.84 -5.57 -6.24
C LYS A 96 3.41 -5.90 -6.63
N ASN A 97 3.14 -7.16 -6.92
CA ASN A 97 1.80 -7.64 -7.25
C ASN A 97 1.32 -8.52 -6.10
N ILE A 98 0.29 -8.07 -5.39
CA ILE A 98 -0.20 -8.74 -4.20
C ILE A 98 -1.61 -9.28 -4.47
N PRO A 99 -1.77 -10.61 -4.63
CA PRO A 99 -3.10 -11.17 -4.84
C PRO A 99 -3.96 -11.03 -3.59
N PHE A 100 -5.25 -10.79 -3.77
CA PHE A 100 -6.17 -10.69 -2.64
C PHE A 100 -6.32 -12.00 -1.88
N SER A 101 -5.98 -13.12 -2.49
CA SER A 101 -5.91 -14.41 -1.79
C SER A 101 -4.93 -14.37 -0.62
N CYS A 102 -3.91 -13.53 -0.69
CA CYS A 102 -2.97 -13.27 0.39
C CYS A 102 -3.69 -12.70 1.62
N PHE A 103 -4.63 -11.79 1.39
CA PHE A 103 -5.40 -11.15 2.46
C PHE A 103 -6.53 -12.04 2.98
N ASP A 104 -7.11 -12.89 2.13
CA ASP A 104 -8.21 -13.79 2.52
C ASP A 104 -7.83 -14.67 3.72
N LYS A 105 -6.57 -15.05 3.80
CA LYS A 105 -6.08 -15.87 4.92
C LYS A 105 -6.18 -15.17 6.27
N GLN A 106 -6.34 -13.86 6.27
CA GLN A 106 -6.46 -13.04 7.47
C GLN A 106 -7.92 -12.64 7.74
N GLY A 107 -8.87 -13.22 7.02
CA GLY A 107 -10.28 -12.93 7.19
C GLY A 107 -10.76 -11.69 6.43
N PHE A 108 -10.02 -11.25 5.42
CA PHE A 108 -10.40 -10.09 4.64
C PHE A 108 -11.68 -10.34 3.84
N ASP A 109 -12.62 -9.38 3.88
CA ASP A 109 -13.87 -9.43 3.14
C ASP A 109 -13.74 -8.63 1.83
N ARG A 110 -13.60 -9.32 0.72
CA ARG A 110 -13.45 -8.72 -0.61
C ARG A 110 -14.66 -7.92 -1.07
N SER A 111 -15.82 -8.10 -0.46
CA SER A 111 -17.03 -7.37 -0.86
C SER A 111 -17.01 -5.91 -0.41
N LYS A 112 -16.07 -5.53 0.46
CA LYS A 112 -16.07 -4.22 1.10
C LYS A 112 -14.68 -3.61 1.20
N LEU A 113 -13.98 -3.48 0.09
CA LEU A 113 -12.68 -2.81 0.13
C LEU A 113 -12.87 -1.31 0.41
N THR A 114 -12.55 -0.87 1.62
CA THR A 114 -12.68 0.54 2.04
C THR A 114 -11.34 1.26 2.03
N ILE A 115 -10.29 0.63 2.54
CA ILE A 115 -8.94 1.17 2.46
C ILE A 115 -8.21 0.40 1.37
N ARG A 116 -7.95 1.05 0.25
CA ARG A 116 -7.31 0.41 -0.90
C ARG A 116 -5.88 0.02 -0.63
N SER A 117 -5.19 0.86 0.12
CA SER A 117 -3.85 0.56 0.59
C SER A 117 -3.46 1.57 1.66
N MET A 118 -2.69 1.10 2.61
CA MET A 118 -2.12 1.93 3.66
C MET A 118 -0.69 1.44 3.86
N PHE A 119 0.27 2.32 3.62
CA PHE A 119 1.68 1.99 3.76
C PHE A 119 2.14 2.41 5.14
N LEU A 120 2.63 1.45 5.91
CA LEU A 120 2.99 1.63 7.30
C LEU A 120 4.46 1.32 7.54
N SER A 121 5.10 2.10 8.39
CA SER A 121 6.40 1.76 8.94
C SER A 121 6.48 2.23 10.39
N PRO A 122 7.03 1.40 11.29
CA PRO A 122 7.24 1.79 12.70
C PRO A 122 8.47 2.66 12.90
N GLU A 123 9.31 2.80 11.89
CA GLU A 123 10.54 3.58 11.94
C GLU A 123 10.54 4.66 10.86
N VAL A 124 11.34 5.68 11.06
CA VAL A 124 11.49 6.74 10.05
C VAL A 124 12.05 6.13 8.77
N THR A 125 11.29 6.27 7.70
CA THR A 125 11.67 5.80 6.37
C THR A 125 10.98 6.65 5.33
N ASP A 126 11.63 6.87 4.20
CA ASP A 126 11.03 7.58 3.09
C ASP A 126 10.74 6.60 1.97
N PHE A 127 9.65 6.81 1.27
CA PHE A 127 9.33 5.99 0.09
C PHE A 127 8.57 6.82 -0.94
N LYS A 128 8.57 6.31 -2.16
CA LYS A 128 7.91 6.96 -3.28
C LYS A 128 6.90 6.00 -3.88
N ILE A 129 5.74 6.51 -4.23
CA ILE A 129 4.65 5.72 -4.82
C ILE A 129 4.27 6.31 -6.17
N HIS A 130 4.29 5.49 -7.20
CA HIS A 130 3.81 5.87 -8.52
C HIS A 130 2.43 5.28 -8.81
N THR A 131 2.22 4.00 -8.49
CA THR A 131 1.00 3.27 -8.87
C THR A 131 0.45 2.47 -7.70
N VAL A 132 -0.86 2.56 -7.52
CA VAL A 132 -1.65 1.60 -6.75
C VAL A 132 -2.89 1.33 -7.57
N LYS A 133 -3.00 0.12 -8.12
CA LYS A 133 -4.12 -0.28 -8.97
C LYS A 133 -4.66 -1.63 -8.56
N ILE A 134 -5.97 -1.81 -8.77
CA ILE A 134 -6.62 -3.11 -8.61
C ILE A 134 -6.77 -3.69 -10.01
N LYS A 135 -6.24 -4.89 -10.19
CA LYS A 135 -6.30 -5.63 -11.45
C LYS A 135 -6.88 -7.01 -11.22
N SER A 136 -7.29 -7.67 -12.28
CA SER A 136 -7.82 -9.04 -12.23
C SER A 136 -6.88 -10.01 -12.94
N ASN A 137 -7.17 -11.30 -12.79
CA ASN A 137 -6.43 -12.38 -13.43
C ASN A 137 -4.98 -12.47 -12.98
N PHE A 138 -4.76 -12.46 -11.67
CA PHE A 138 -3.43 -12.64 -11.13
C PHE A 138 -2.78 -13.91 -11.64
N SER A 139 -1.54 -13.81 -12.11
CA SER A 139 -0.72 -14.95 -12.48
C SER A 139 0.69 -14.72 -11.96
N GLY A 140 1.39 -15.80 -11.66
CA GLY A 140 2.73 -15.73 -11.11
C GLY A 140 2.79 -16.13 -9.65
N ARG A 141 3.86 -15.72 -8.98
CA ARG A 141 4.09 -16.06 -7.58
C ARG A 141 3.58 -14.96 -6.66
N SER A 142 3.03 -15.38 -5.54
CA SER A 142 2.75 -14.45 -4.44
C SER A 142 4.05 -13.86 -3.91
N ILE A 143 3.97 -12.66 -3.34
CA ILE A 143 5.10 -12.05 -2.67
C ILE A 143 5.49 -12.87 -1.44
N LYS A 144 6.73 -12.69 -0.99
CA LYS A 144 7.28 -13.47 0.13
C LYS A 144 6.49 -13.29 1.43
N GLY A 145 5.86 -12.15 1.64
CA GLY A 145 5.07 -11.86 2.85
C GLY A 145 3.68 -12.49 2.87
N CYS A 146 3.29 -13.18 1.82
CA CYS A 146 2.06 -13.95 1.81
C CYS A 146 2.28 -15.29 2.54
#